data_3d7ab7e073c54d2dd2de8114289d6de3
#
_entry.id   3d7ab7e073c54d2dd2de8114289d6de3
#
_cell.length_a   1.000
_cell.length_b   1.000
_cell.length_c   1.000
_cell.angle_alpha   90.00
_cell.angle_beta   90.00
_cell.angle_gamma   90.00
#
_symmetry.space_group_name_H-M   'P 1'
#
loop_
_entity.id
_entity.type
_entity.pdbx_description
1 polymer ?
#
loop_
_entity_poly.entity_id
_entity_poly.type
_entity_poly.pdbx_seq_one_letter_code
_entity_poly.pdbx_strand_id
1 'polypeptide(L)'
;MVNLVVKTPLNCFLLSFVLTVVAVLLASKAVDAAYSIGSDDEIRASARTIAYDLMSYYSGNQSGQVPGILPGPPPKGDYYWWEGGALMGAMIDYWHLTGDATYNDVVSQGMLHQVGDNRDYQPVNYTASLGNDDQAFWGMSAMLAAEVNFPNPPPDQPQWLSLAQAVFNTQAAPARHDKTCGGGMRWQIPIANAGYNYKNSIANGCFFNMGARLARYTGNSSYADWAETQWDWLQSVGFIDADYNIYDGETNCTDINRALFSYTYGVMVLGAANMYNFTNGSAKWEARVKGLLTATFETFFLDDVITEVACEPHDSCTTDMLSFKGYVHRWLTTATTVAPFTRAQVLPILRKSAEAAVATCTGGKDGRQCGFKWSTREFDGKTGAGQQMNVLGAVTSLLQKASQSAPLTNSTGGTSTGDPDAGTGPQIDVGGRFRAITDGDRAGASFLTIASAILFWVFFFWLLSGMGEEDANPDGAEEVRERRKKAKGVGLLRRLKGGYRGVYTGDDGGGDVDSKDENEKRGAARLPLARGRLKRRAGDDRPKVKVPLLHNFWQPGSKE
;
A
#
# COMPACT_ATOMS: atom_id res chain seq x y z
N MET A 1 -55.17 65.98 28.98
CA MET A 1 -54.57 64.70 29.35
C MET A 1 -54.46 63.88 28.06
N VAL A 2 -53.26 63.83 27.45
CA VAL A 2 -52.99 63.08 26.24
C VAL A 2 -52.31 61.80 26.65
N ASN A 3 -52.96 60.65 26.44
CA ASN A 3 -52.38 59.33 26.67
C ASN A 3 -51.37 58.98 25.58
N LEU A 4 -50.09 58.94 25.93
CA LEU A 4 -49.00 58.43 25.08
C LEU A 4 -48.95 56.91 25.24
N VAL A 5 -49.43 56.16 24.25
CA VAL A 5 -49.25 54.69 24.20
C VAL A 5 -47.86 54.43 23.62
N VAL A 6 -46.95 54.03 24.49
CA VAL A 6 -45.61 53.53 24.14
C VAL A 6 -45.81 52.17 23.48
N LYS A 7 -45.66 52.08 22.12
CA LYS A 7 -45.54 50.80 21.41
C LYS A 7 -44.19 50.18 21.66
N THR A 8 -44.23 49.03 22.24
CA THR A 8 -43.14 48.17 22.74
C THR A 8 -42.11 47.77 21.68
N PRO A 9 -40.86 47.46 22.09
CA PRO A 9 -39.66 47.22 21.26
C PRO A 9 -39.57 45.80 20.67
N LEU A 10 -40.69 45.14 20.37
CA LEU A 10 -40.66 43.75 19.83
C LEU A 10 -40.06 43.70 18.45
N ASN A 11 -40.18 44.74 17.62
CA ASN A 11 -39.62 44.81 16.27
C ASN A 11 -38.09 44.98 16.27
N CYS A 12 -37.48 45.60 17.31
CA CYS A 12 -36.02 45.70 17.41
C CYS A 12 -35.38 44.36 17.76
N PHE A 13 -36.02 43.54 18.59
CA PHE A 13 -35.50 42.20 18.96
C PHE A 13 -35.56 41.24 17.77
N LEU A 14 -36.68 41.26 16.99
CA LEU A 14 -36.78 40.45 15.77
C LEU A 14 -35.74 40.86 14.71
N LEU A 15 -35.56 42.16 14.51
CA LEU A 15 -34.58 42.67 13.54
C LEU A 15 -33.14 42.35 13.95
N SER A 16 -32.81 42.44 15.24
CA SER A 16 -31.51 42.07 15.78
C SER A 16 -31.27 40.57 15.65
N PHE A 17 -32.26 39.73 15.95
CA PHE A 17 -32.18 38.28 15.81
C PHE A 17 -32.02 37.84 14.34
N VAL A 18 -32.78 38.43 13.42
CA VAL A 18 -32.64 38.17 11.97
C VAL A 18 -31.28 38.63 11.46
N LEU A 19 -30.78 39.80 11.88
CA LEU A 19 -29.45 40.28 11.51
C LEU A 19 -28.33 39.38 12.09
N THR A 20 -28.49 38.86 13.32
CA THR A 20 -27.52 37.93 13.90
C THR A 20 -27.55 36.57 13.21
N VAL A 21 -28.73 36.04 12.87
CA VAL A 21 -28.88 34.80 12.11
C VAL A 21 -28.35 34.96 10.68
N VAL A 22 -28.60 36.07 10.02
CA VAL A 22 -28.03 36.38 8.70
C VAL A 22 -26.53 36.61 8.77
N ALA A 23 -26.02 37.26 9.82
CA ALA A 23 -24.57 37.39 10.05
C ALA A 23 -23.91 36.05 10.37
N VAL A 24 -24.57 35.15 11.12
CA VAL A 24 -24.10 33.79 11.36
C VAL A 24 -24.17 32.93 10.10
N LEU A 25 -25.20 33.11 9.27
CA LEU A 25 -25.31 32.41 7.97
C LEU A 25 -24.35 33.01 6.91
N LEU A 26 -24.00 34.29 7.00
CA LEU A 26 -22.99 34.92 6.14
C LEU A 26 -21.55 34.70 6.71
N ALA A 27 -21.41 34.38 8.01
CA ALA A 27 -20.18 33.95 8.63
C ALA A 27 -19.96 32.44 8.58
N SER A 28 -20.87 31.66 7.97
CA SER A 28 -20.48 30.39 7.39
C SER A 28 -19.49 30.75 6.28
N LYS A 29 -18.22 30.94 6.67
CA LYS A 29 -17.11 30.92 5.72
C LYS A 29 -17.36 29.68 4.87
N ALA A 30 -17.65 29.87 3.58
CA ALA A 30 -17.29 28.85 2.62
C ALA A 30 -15.86 28.48 3.04
N VAL A 31 -15.65 27.26 3.50
CA VAL A 31 -14.30 26.73 3.66
C VAL A 31 -13.77 26.80 2.24
N ASP A 32 -13.04 27.90 1.92
CA ASP A 32 -12.35 28.00 0.66
C ASP A 32 -11.56 26.70 0.56
N ALA A 33 -11.83 25.93 -0.49
CA ALA A 33 -11.12 24.69 -0.73
C ALA A 33 -9.62 25.03 -0.59
N ALA A 34 -8.89 24.29 0.24
CA ALA A 34 -7.49 24.56 0.52
C ALA A 34 -6.64 24.63 -0.77
N TYR A 35 -7.19 24.06 -1.85
CA TYR A 35 -6.55 23.97 -3.15
C TYR A 35 -7.49 24.37 -4.28
N SER A 36 -6.99 25.22 -5.20
CA SER A 36 -7.63 25.57 -6.46
C SER A 36 -6.89 24.94 -7.63
N ILE A 37 -7.65 24.45 -8.64
CA ILE A 37 -7.13 23.81 -9.84
C ILE A 37 -7.75 24.36 -11.13
N GLY A 38 -8.29 25.59 -11.09
CA GLY A 38 -8.97 26.24 -12.23
C GLY A 38 -8.04 26.69 -13.34
N SER A 39 -6.78 27.04 -13.00
CA SER A 39 -5.75 27.47 -13.93
C SER A 39 -4.44 26.73 -13.71
N ASP A 40 -3.52 26.78 -14.70
CA ASP A 40 -2.19 26.18 -14.56
C ASP A 40 -1.41 26.74 -13.34
N ASP A 41 -1.54 28.03 -13.05
CA ASP A 41 -0.84 28.65 -11.92
C ASP A 41 -1.44 28.22 -10.59
N GLU A 42 -2.74 28.08 -10.50
CA GLU A 42 -3.42 27.52 -9.33
C GLU A 42 -3.05 26.05 -9.12
N ILE A 43 -3.02 25.25 -10.21
CA ILE A 43 -2.57 23.85 -10.16
C ILE A 43 -1.13 23.77 -9.62
N ARG A 44 -0.20 24.61 -10.11
CA ARG A 44 1.18 24.63 -9.62
C ARG A 44 1.28 25.07 -8.16
N ALA A 45 0.50 26.07 -7.75
CA ALA A 45 0.46 26.51 -6.35
C ALA A 45 -0.08 25.42 -5.42
N SER A 46 -1.19 24.76 -5.81
CA SER A 46 -1.77 23.64 -5.07
C SER A 46 -0.80 22.45 -5.00
N ALA A 47 -0.19 22.07 -6.13
CA ALA A 47 0.78 20.99 -6.20
C ALA A 47 2.00 21.25 -5.30
N ARG A 48 2.49 22.49 -5.22
CA ARG A 48 3.60 22.85 -4.34
C ARG A 48 3.27 22.62 -2.86
N THR A 49 2.07 23.02 -2.44
CA THR A 49 1.66 22.83 -1.05
C THR A 49 1.41 21.35 -0.75
N ILE A 50 0.79 20.59 -1.67
CA ILE A 50 0.58 19.15 -1.52
C ILE A 50 1.92 18.41 -1.47
N ALA A 51 2.89 18.78 -2.31
CA ALA A 51 4.23 18.21 -2.29
C ALA A 51 4.96 18.49 -0.97
N TYR A 52 4.83 19.71 -0.42
CA TYR A 52 5.36 20.04 0.90
C TYR A 52 4.73 19.15 1.99
N ASP A 53 3.42 18.98 1.98
CA ASP A 53 2.71 18.15 2.95
C ASP A 53 3.07 16.66 2.78
N LEU A 54 3.24 16.18 1.55
CA LEU A 54 3.74 14.82 1.26
C LEU A 54 5.14 14.62 1.83
N MET A 55 6.04 15.55 1.55
CA MET A 55 7.43 15.46 2.00
C MET A 55 7.60 15.65 3.52
N SER A 56 6.57 16.11 4.23
CA SER A 56 6.56 16.12 5.70
C SER A 56 6.53 14.72 6.32
N TYR A 57 6.10 13.70 5.58
CA TYR A 57 6.17 12.29 5.98
C TYR A 57 7.55 11.66 5.74
N TYR A 58 8.41 12.30 4.96
CA TYR A 58 9.73 11.81 4.60
C TYR A 58 10.81 12.39 5.52
N SER A 59 11.62 11.53 6.11
CA SER A 59 12.73 11.94 6.99
C SER A 59 14.11 11.50 6.48
N GLY A 60 14.16 10.80 5.33
CA GLY A 60 15.41 10.23 4.81
C GLY A 60 16.50 11.26 4.44
N ASN A 61 16.17 12.55 4.36
CA ASN A 61 17.11 13.66 4.19
C ASN A 61 17.66 14.22 5.51
N GLN A 62 17.29 13.64 6.65
CA GLN A 62 17.76 14.08 7.96
C GLN A 62 18.96 13.24 8.41
N SER A 63 19.82 13.82 9.24
CA SER A 63 20.99 13.13 9.78
C SER A 63 20.59 11.87 10.56
N GLY A 64 21.24 10.75 10.25
CA GLY A 64 20.98 9.45 10.90
C GLY A 64 19.77 8.69 10.36
N GLN A 65 19.05 9.24 9.38
CA GLN A 65 17.96 8.55 8.68
C GLN A 65 18.46 7.88 7.39
N VAL A 66 17.68 6.94 6.87
CA VAL A 66 18.01 6.21 5.63
C VAL A 66 17.39 6.93 4.44
N PRO A 67 18.19 7.43 3.49
CA PRO A 67 17.66 8.08 2.29
C PRO A 67 16.80 7.13 1.44
N GLY A 68 15.72 7.67 0.87
CA GLY A 68 14.87 6.99 -0.11
C GLY A 68 13.66 6.28 0.48
N ILE A 69 13.56 6.06 1.79
CA ILE A 69 12.44 5.35 2.40
C ILE A 69 11.55 6.27 3.26
N LEU A 70 10.27 5.95 3.29
CA LEU A 70 9.33 6.46 4.27
C LEU A 70 9.49 5.68 5.60
N PRO A 71 9.01 6.21 6.74
CA PRO A 71 9.10 5.51 8.03
C PRO A 71 8.39 4.16 8.00
N GLY A 72 9.12 3.08 8.21
CA GLY A 72 8.59 1.71 8.19
C GLY A 72 9.71 0.66 8.10
N PRO A 73 9.39 -0.61 7.82
CA PRO A 73 8.03 -1.16 7.68
C PRO A 73 7.33 -1.39 9.03
N PRO A 74 6.05 -1.78 9.05
CA PRO A 74 5.36 -2.16 10.28
C PRO A 74 6.14 -3.22 11.09
N PRO A 75 6.20 -3.14 12.43
CA PRO A 75 5.54 -2.17 13.32
C PRO A 75 6.34 -0.88 13.60
N LYS A 76 7.47 -0.64 12.94
CA LYS A 76 8.34 0.53 13.17
C LYS A 76 7.83 1.81 12.51
N GLY A 77 6.95 1.70 11.55
CA GLY A 77 6.26 2.75 10.81
C GLY A 77 5.28 2.11 9.86
N ASP A 78 4.58 2.92 9.05
CA ASP A 78 3.43 2.44 8.29
C ASP A 78 3.79 1.99 6.87
N TYR A 79 4.96 2.38 6.32
CA TYR A 79 5.24 2.28 4.89
C TYR A 79 6.26 1.20 4.56
N TYR A 80 5.99 0.44 3.49
CA TYR A 80 6.92 -0.54 2.97
C TYR A 80 8.00 0.11 2.10
N TRP A 81 9.10 -0.60 1.87
CA TRP A 81 10.26 -0.11 1.14
C TRP A 81 9.94 0.37 -0.29
N TRP A 82 9.05 -0.32 -1.00
CA TRP A 82 8.66 0.01 -2.37
C TRP A 82 7.95 1.37 -2.48
N GLU A 83 7.23 1.79 -1.43
CA GLU A 83 6.53 3.08 -1.40
C GLU A 83 7.52 4.26 -1.43
N GLY A 84 8.77 4.03 -1.01
CA GLY A 84 9.87 4.99 -1.23
C GLY A 84 10.14 5.18 -2.71
N GLY A 85 10.24 4.10 -3.48
CA GLY A 85 10.40 4.17 -4.94
C GLY A 85 9.23 4.87 -5.63
N ALA A 86 8.00 4.59 -5.17
CA ALA A 86 6.79 5.25 -5.66
C ALA A 86 6.78 6.75 -5.35
N LEU A 87 7.19 7.14 -4.14
CA LEU A 87 7.36 8.55 -3.73
C LEU A 87 8.35 9.27 -4.63
N MET A 88 9.54 8.68 -4.86
CA MET A 88 10.55 9.31 -5.72
C MET A 88 10.01 9.51 -7.15
N GLY A 89 9.31 8.51 -7.69
CA GLY A 89 8.64 8.65 -9.00
C GLY A 89 7.57 9.75 -9.01
N ALA A 90 6.78 9.90 -7.96
CA ALA A 90 5.79 10.97 -7.85
C ALA A 90 6.45 12.36 -7.81
N MET A 91 7.59 12.49 -7.13
CA MET A 91 8.34 13.73 -7.05
C MET A 91 9.08 14.07 -8.36
N ILE A 92 9.49 13.06 -9.15
CA ILE A 92 10.02 13.30 -10.52
C ILE A 92 8.92 13.85 -11.43
N ASP A 93 7.69 13.29 -11.41
CA ASP A 93 6.56 13.85 -12.15
C ASP A 93 6.19 15.27 -11.66
N TYR A 94 6.20 15.49 -10.35
CA TYR A 94 6.00 16.81 -9.77
C TYR A 94 6.98 17.84 -10.38
N TRP A 95 8.29 17.56 -10.35
CA TRP A 95 9.29 18.41 -10.97
C TRP A 95 9.04 18.60 -12.47
N HIS A 96 8.84 17.51 -13.20
CA HIS A 96 8.67 17.54 -14.66
C HIS A 96 7.47 18.40 -15.09
N LEU A 97 6.34 18.30 -14.39
CA LEU A 97 5.10 18.97 -14.76
C LEU A 97 5.01 20.40 -14.22
N THR A 98 5.58 20.67 -13.04
CA THR A 98 5.50 21.99 -12.41
C THR A 98 6.71 22.87 -12.71
N GLY A 99 7.89 22.30 -13.00
CA GLY A 99 9.19 22.97 -13.10
C GLY A 99 9.82 23.27 -11.74
N ASP A 100 9.24 22.83 -10.62
CA ASP A 100 9.76 23.10 -9.27
C ASP A 100 10.80 22.05 -8.87
N ALA A 101 12.07 22.47 -8.80
CA ALA A 101 13.23 21.62 -8.51
C ALA A 101 13.55 21.48 -7.00
N THR A 102 12.68 21.98 -6.11
CA THR A 102 12.95 22.04 -4.65
C THR A 102 13.40 20.70 -4.06
N TYR A 103 12.90 19.58 -4.59
CA TYR A 103 13.16 18.25 -4.04
C TYR A 103 14.11 17.39 -4.88
N ASN A 104 14.68 17.90 -5.97
CA ASN A 104 15.49 17.11 -6.91
C ASN A 104 16.69 16.45 -6.25
N ASP A 105 17.41 17.17 -5.38
CA ASP A 105 18.59 16.63 -4.68
C ASP A 105 18.18 15.49 -3.71
N VAL A 106 17.06 15.66 -3.01
CA VAL A 106 16.52 14.64 -2.09
C VAL A 106 16.09 13.39 -2.86
N VAL A 107 15.45 13.58 -4.01
CA VAL A 107 15.03 12.47 -4.90
C VAL A 107 16.25 11.74 -5.44
N SER A 108 17.23 12.45 -5.97
CA SER A 108 18.48 11.85 -6.48
C SER A 108 19.21 11.08 -5.40
N GLN A 109 19.36 11.67 -4.20
CA GLN A 109 19.96 11.01 -3.05
C GLN A 109 19.22 9.72 -2.67
N GLY A 110 17.90 9.78 -2.57
CA GLY A 110 17.08 8.64 -2.21
C GLY A 110 17.18 7.49 -3.22
N MET A 111 17.06 7.81 -4.50
CA MET A 111 17.14 6.83 -5.57
C MET A 111 18.51 6.16 -5.66
N LEU A 112 19.60 6.94 -5.54
CA LEU A 112 20.95 6.40 -5.60
C LEU A 112 21.35 5.62 -4.35
N HIS A 113 20.80 5.94 -3.18
CA HIS A 113 21.06 5.21 -1.94
C HIS A 113 20.46 3.80 -1.96
N GLN A 114 19.33 3.61 -2.63
CA GLN A 114 18.58 2.35 -2.61
C GLN A 114 18.96 1.36 -3.71
N VAL A 115 19.95 1.67 -4.57
CA VAL A 115 20.32 0.84 -5.73
C VAL A 115 20.81 -0.57 -5.38
N GLY A 116 21.33 -0.78 -4.16
CA GLY A 116 21.96 -2.04 -3.75
C GLY A 116 23.33 -2.27 -4.40
N ASP A 117 24.01 -3.35 -4.01
CA ASP A 117 25.38 -3.65 -4.42
C ASP A 117 25.51 -3.92 -5.92
N ASN A 118 24.50 -4.53 -6.54
CA ASN A 118 24.45 -4.81 -7.97
C ASN A 118 23.83 -3.68 -8.80
N ARG A 119 23.47 -2.56 -8.19
CA ARG A 119 22.83 -1.41 -8.86
C ARG A 119 21.54 -1.79 -9.59
N ASP A 120 20.77 -2.70 -9.01
CA ASP A 120 19.54 -3.26 -9.58
C ASP A 120 18.31 -3.15 -8.64
N TYR A 121 18.40 -2.27 -7.65
CA TYR A 121 17.37 -2.10 -6.61
C TYR A 121 17.03 -3.40 -5.86
N GLN A 122 18.07 -4.14 -5.46
CA GLN A 122 17.98 -5.26 -4.52
C GLN A 122 18.89 -5.02 -3.29
N PRO A 123 18.63 -4.00 -2.48
CA PRO A 123 19.46 -3.71 -1.32
C PRO A 123 19.34 -4.83 -0.27
N VAL A 124 20.48 -5.29 0.24
CA VAL A 124 20.59 -6.45 1.16
C VAL A 124 19.73 -6.28 2.42
N ASN A 125 19.58 -5.05 2.89
CA ASN A 125 18.85 -4.75 4.12
C ASN A 125 17.31 -4.97 4.00
N TYR A 126 16.77 -5.06 2.79
CA TYR A 126 15.33 -5.23 2.54
C TYR A 126 14.97 -6.60 1.96
N THR A 127 15.92 -7.50 1.85
CA THR A 127 15.75 -8.83 1.25
C THR A 127 14.60 -9.64 1.87
N ALA A 128 14.35 -9.46 3.17
CA ALA A 128 13.29 -10.20 3.89
C ALA A 128 11.86 -9.87 3.41
N SER A 129 11.68 -8.78 2.68
CA SER A 129 10.37 -8.33 2.18
C SER A 129 10.42 -7.89 0.71
N LEU A 130 11.42 -8.35 -0.06
CA LEU A 130 11.65 -7.90 -1.42
C LEU A 130 10.83 -8.71 -2.42
N GLY A 131 9.86 -8.06 -3.03
CA GLY A 131 9.09 -8.55 -4.18
C GLY A 131 9.66 -8.09 -5.52
N ASN A 132 9.26 -8.77 -6.59
CA ASN A 132 9.57 -8.34 -7.94
C ASN A 132 8.87 -7.02 -8.31
N ASP A 133 7.66 -6.80 -7.81
CA ASP A 133 6.94 -5.54 -7.89
C ASP A 133 7.63 -4.42 -7.11
N ASP A 134 8.09 -4.69 -5.87
CA ASP A 134 8.84 -3.73 -5.05
C ASP A 134 10.09 -3.23 -5.79
N GLN A 135 10.89 -4.15 -6.34
CA GLN A 135 12.05 -3.83 -7.17
C GLN A 135 11.65 -3.01 -8.42
N ALA A 136 10.57 -3.40 -9.08
CA ALA A 136 10.11 -2.76 -10.31
C ALA A 136 9.61 -1.33 -10.08
N PHE A 137 9.01 -1.00 -8.94
CA PHE A 137 8.60 0.38 -8.63
C PHE A 137 9.79 1.34 -8.62
N TRP A 138 10.93 0.93 -8.06
CA TRP A 138 12.17 1.70 -8.15
C TRP A 138 12.69 1.77 -9.58
N GLY A 139 12.67 0.65 -10.31
CA GLY A 139 13.06 0.60 -11.72
C GLY A 139 12.20 1.49 -12.61
N MET A 140 10.88 1.50 -12.41
CA MET A 140 9.95 2.36 -13.14
C MET A 140 10.18 3.85 -12.84
N SER A 141 10.60 4.20 -11.62
CA SER A 141 10.97 5.56 -11.27
C SER A 141 12.28 5.99 -11.92
N ALA A 142 13.27 5.09 -12.01
CA ALA A 142 14.50 5.32 -12.78
C ALA A 142 14.21 5.47 -14.28
N MET A 143 13.30 4.64 -14.83
CA MET A 143 12.86 4.76 -16.22
C MET A 143 12.18 6.11 -16.49
N LEU A 144 11.29 6.56 -15.59
CA LEU A 144 10.67 7.87 -15.67
C LEU A 144 11.71 9.00 -15.67
N ALA A 145 12.70 8.92 -14.77
CA ALA A 145 13.79 9.90 -14.71
C ALA A 145 14.54 10.02 -16.04
N ALA A 146 14.80 8.90 -16.71
CA ALA A 146 15.41 8.89 -18.05
C ALA A 146 14.49 9.52 -19.11
N GLU A 147 13.20 9.19 -19.09
CA GLU A 147 12.20 9.63 -20.07
C GLU A 147 11.88 11.13 -20.01
N VAL A 148 12.08 11.77 -18.86
CA VAL A 148 11.79 13.20 -18.67
C VAL A 148 13.06 14.06 -18.52
N ASN A 149 14.24 13.47 -18.74
CA ASN A 149 15.54 14.14 -18.50
C ASN A 149 15.64 14.73 -17.08
N PHE A 150 15.20 13.97 -16.06
CA PHE A 150 15.50 14.33 -14.68
C PHE A 150 17.03 14.47 -14.54
N PRO A 151 17.56 15.43 -13.77
CA PRO A 151 19.00 15.66 -13.70
C PRO A 151 19.79 14.36 -13.53
N ASN A 152 20.68 14.07 -14.49
CA ASN A 152 21.46 12.84 -14.44
C ASN A 152 22.41 12.84 -13.25
N PRO A 153 22.65 11.67 -12.61
CA PRO A 153 23.72 11.52 -11.63
C PRO A 153 25.09 11.88 -12.21
N PRO A 154 26.08 12.19 -11.35
CA PRO A 154 27.47 12.32 -11.79
C PRO A 154 27.93 11.10 -12.61
N PRO A 155 28.90 11.26 -13.54
CA PRO A 155 29.30 10.19 -14.47
C PRO A 155 29.86 8.92 -13.80
N ASP A 156 30.34 9.02 -12.55
CA ASP A 156 30.85 7.92 -11.74
C ASP A 156 29.73 7.17 -10.98
N GLN A 157 28.51 7.69 -11.02
CA GLN A 157 27.33 7.08 -10.42
C GLN A 157 26.47 6.35 -11.47
N PRO A 158 25.65 5.36 -11.04
CA PRO A 158 24.72 4.69 -11.98
C PRO A 158 23.74 5.67 -12.59
N GLN A 159 23.57 5.60 -13.91
CA GLN A 159 22.67 6.48 -14.65
C GLN A 159 21.24 5.92 -14.64
N TRP A 160 20.22 6.78 -14.76
CA TRP A 160 18.82 6.38 -14.62
C TRP A 160 18.41 5.29 -15.61
N LEU A 161 18.80 5.40 -16.88
CA LEU A 161 18.50 4.37 -17.88
C LEU A 161 19.20 3.06 -17.56
N SER A 162 20.46 3.09 -17.16
CA SER A 162 21.21 1.90 -16.74
C SER A 162 20.57 1.20 -15.54
N LEU A 163 20.06 1.94 -14.56
CA LEU A 163 19.32 1.38 -13.42
C LEU A 163 18.00 0.71 -13.85
N ALA A 164 17.27 1.32 -14.77
CA ALA A 164 16.06 0.72 -15.32
C ALA A 164 16.36 -0.58 -16.09
N GLN A 165 17.44 -0.59 -16.89
CA GLN A 165 17.91 -1.78 -17.61
C GLN A 165 18.38 -2.87 -16.64
N ALA A 166 19.07 -2.52 -15.56
CA ALA A 166 19.51 -3.47 -14.54
C ALA A 166 18.33 -4.19 -13.88
N VAL A 167 17.28 -3.46 -13.49
CA VAL A 167 16.05 -4.07 -12.95
C VAL A 167 15.41 -5.00 -13.98
N PHE A 168 15.26 -4.52 -15.22
CA PHE A 168 14.66 -5.34 -16.28
C PHE A 168 15.46 -6.63 -16.52
N ASN A 169 16.77 -6.53 -16.71
CA ASN A 169 17.63 -7.68 -16.97
C ASN A 169 17.64 -8.69 -15.81
N THR A 170 17.66 -8.19 -14.58
CA THR A 170 17.55 -9.02 -13.38
C THR A 170 16.22 -9.77 -13.36
N GLN A 171 15.12 -9.10 -13.70
CA GLN A 171 13.80 -9.73 -13.78
C GLN A 171 13.64 -10.66 -14.97
N ALA A 172 14.27 -10.37 -16.11
CA ALA A 172 14.30 -11.24 -17.29
C ALA A 172 15.13 -12.51 -17.09
N ALA A 173 15.94 -12.60 -16.03
CA ALA A 173 16.79 -13.75 -15.78
C ALA A 173 15.96 -15.05 -15.62
N PRO A 174 16.43 -16.20 -16.20
CA PRO A 174 15.67 -17.46 -16.16
C PRO A 174 15.27 -17.91 -14.74
N ALA A 175 16.05 -17.55 -13.73
CA ALA A 175 15.75 -17.87 -12.33
C ALA A 175 14.49 -17.16 -11.79
N ARG A 176 14.06 -16.06 -12.43
CA ARG A 176 12.84 -15.32 -12.05
C ARG A 176 11.59 -15.87 -12.76
N HIS A 177 11.76 -16.57 -13.89
CA HIS A 177 10.68 -17.14 -14.70
C HIS A 177 10.71 -18.67 -14.60
N ASP A 178 10.28 -19.22 -13.48
CA ASP A 178 10.18 -20.67 -13.34
C ASP A 178 9.03 -21.26 -14.18
N LYS A 179 9.02 -22.59 -14.35
CA LYS A 179 8.05 -23.28 -15.20
C LYS A 179 6.67 -23.47 -14.54
N THR A 180 6.48 -23.09 -13.29
CA THR A 180 5.18 -23.18 -12.65
C THR A 180 4.19 -22.23 -13.31
N CYS A 181 2.93 -22.58 -13.41
CA CYS A 181 1.90 -21.82 -14.09
C CYS A 181 2.26 -21.44 -15.55
N GLY A 182 3.05 -22.27 -16.25
CA GLY A 182 3.47 -21.98 -17.64
C GLY A 182 4.47 -20.83 -17.79
N GLY A 183 5.06 -20.31 -16.73
CA GLY A 183 6.01 -19.19 -16.73
C GLY A 183 5.59 -18.04 -15.82
N GLY A 184 6.04 -16.81 -16.14
CA GLY A 184 5.79 -15.60 -15.35
C GLY A 184 6.57 -15.53 -14.05
N MET A 185 6.66 -14.32 -13.50
CA MET A 185 7.40 -14.08 -12.26
C MET A 185 6.54 -14.35 -11.02
N ARG A 186 7.20 -14.79 -9.95
CA ARG A 186 6.62 -14.86 -8.61
C ARG A 186 6.49 -13.46 -8.02
N TRP A 187 5.61 -13.31 -7.03
CA TRP A 187 5.54 -12.07 -6.27
C TRP A 187 6.85 -11.83 -5.53
N GLN A 188 7.23 -12.73 -4.63
CA GLN A 188 8.42 -12.58 -3.80
C GLN A 188 9.69 -13.16 -4.46
N ILE A 189 10.83 -12.48 -4.27
CA ILE A 189 12.12 -12.90 -4.79
C ILE A 189 12.73 -14.00 -3.90
N PRO A 190 12.88 -13.81 -2.56
CA PRO A 190 13.44 -14.85 -1.72
C PRO A 190 12.45 -15.98 -1.45
N ILE A 191 12.93 -17.24 -1.56
CA ILE A 191 12.11 -18.44 -1.32
C ILE A 191 11.55 -18.52 0.10
N ALA A 192 12.21 -17.88 1.06
CA ALA A 192 11.78 -17.86 2.46
C ALA A 192 10.64 -16.87 2.75
N ASN A 193 10.34 -15.97 1.81
CA ASN A 193 9.33 -14.95 2.03
C ASN A 193 7.92 -15.53 1.92
N ALA A 194 7.02 -15.05 2.78
CA ALA A 194 5.60 -15.33 2.64
C ALA A 194 5.11 -14.83 1.28
N GLY A 195 4.32 -15.62 0.57
CA GLY A 195 3.88 -15.29 -0.80
C GLY A 195 4.85 -15.68 -1.90
N TYR A 196 5.97 -16.37 -1.62
CA TYR A 196 6.88 -16.86 -2.66
C TYR A 196 6.17 -17.73 -3.71
N ASN A 197 5.20 -18.53 -3.31
CA ASN A 197 4.42 -19.39 -4.21
C ASN A 197 3.27 -18.66 -4.92
N TYR A 198 3.15 -17.35 -4.71
CA TYR A 198 2.15 -16.52 -5.35
C TYR A 198 2.73 -15.88 -6.61
N LYS A 199 2.02 -15.96 -7.74
CA LYS A 199 2.28 -15.21 -8.95
C LYS A 199 1.17 -14.18 -9.10
N ASN A 200 1.53 -12.91 -9.35
CA ASN A 200 0.57 -11.83 -9.38
C ASN A 200 0.69 -10.95 -10.62
N SER A 201 -0.39 -10.26 -10.90
CA SER A 201 -0.50 -9.38 -12.06
C SER A 201 0.36 -8.13 -11.92
N ILE A 202 0.60 -7.64 -10.68
CA ILE A 202 1.38 -6.41 -10.53
C ILE A 202 2.86 -6.62 -10.82
N ALA A 203 3.52 -7.66 -10.28
CA ALA A 203 4.93 -7.94 -10.59
C ALA A 203 5.14 -8.15 -12.10
N ASN A 204 4.26 -8.93 -12.71
CA ASN A 204 4.30 -9.24 -14.14
C ASN A 204 3.88 -8.05 -15.03
N GLY A 205 2.96 -7.22 -14.55
CA GLY A 205 2.55 -5.98 -15.22
C GLY A 205 3.62 -4.89 -15.16
N CYS A 206 4.35 -4.77 -14.05
CA CYS A 206 5.49 -3.87 -13.95
C CYS A 206 6.62 -4.28 -14.91
N PHE A 207 6.93 -5.57 -14.99
CA PHE A 207 7.92 -6.10 -15.93
C PHE A 207 7.50 -5.86 -17.40
N PHE A 208 6.23 -6.12 -17.74
CA PHE A 208 5.65 -5.76 -19.04
C PHE A 208 5.82 -4.27 -19.33
N ASN A 209 5.47 -3.39 -18.39
CA ASN A 209 5.58 -1.95 -18.51
C ASN A 209 7.03 -1.50 -18.76
N MET A 210 7.97 -2.03 -17.98
CA MET A 210 9.39 -1.75 -18.13
C MET A 210 9.90 -2.18 -19.51
N GLY A 211 9.55 -3.38 -19.98
CA GLY A 211 9.91 -3.86 -21.31
C GLY A 211 9.38 -2.95 -22.41
N ALA A 212 8.10 -2.57 -22.35
CA ALA A 212 7.48 -1.67 -23.32
C ALA A 212 8.14 -0.28 -23.37
N ARG A 213 8.46 0.30 -22.21
CA ARG A 213 9.12 1.62 -22.10
C ARG A 213 10.57 1.58 -22.56
N LEU A 214 11.32 0.54 -22.19
CA LEU A 214 12.70 0.33 -22.64
C LEU A 214 12.77 0.09 -24.13
N ALA A 215 11.85 -0.70 -24.72
CA ALA A 215 11.76 -0.88 -26.16
C ALA A 215 11.57 0.46 -26.87
N ARG A 216 10.61 1.27 -26.42
CA ARG A 216 10.36 2.60 -26.97
C ARG A 216 11.53 3.55 -26.79
N TYR A 217 12.17 3.58 -25.63
CA TYR A 217 13.28 4.49 -25.31
C TYR A 217 14.52 4.15 -26.13
N THR A 218 14.91 2.87 -26.18
CA THR A 218 16.17 2.42 -26.78
C THR A 218 16.06 2.05 -28.25
N GLY A 219 14.85 1.75 -28.74
CA GLY A 219 14.63 1.16 -30.08
C GLY A 219 14.97 -0.33 -30.15
N ASN A 220 15.34 -0.99 -29.04
CA ASN A 220 15.72 -2.40 -29.02
C ASN A 220 14.48 -3.30 -28.93
N SER A 221 14.25 -4.10 -29.97
CA SER A 221 13.09 -5.00 -30.06
C SER A 221 13.09 -6.13 -29.02
N SER A 222 14.25 -6.52 -28.48
CA SER A 222 14.30 -7.57 -27.45
C SER A 222 13.46 -7.23 -26.21
N TYR A 223 13.38 -5.96 -25.84
CA TYR A 223 12.49 -5.52 -24.77
C TYR A 223 11.00 -5.64 -25.15
N ALA A 224 10.67 -5.36 -26.42
CA ALA A 224 9.31 -5.52 -26.93
C ALA A 224 8.89 -7.00 -27.00
N ASP A 225 9.80 -7.89 -27.40
CA ASP A 225 9.56 -9.34 -27.43
C ASP A 225 9.23 -9.88 -26.03
N TRP A 226 9.93 -9.40 -25.02
CA TRP A 226 9.60 -9.71 -23.62
C TRP A 226 8.25 -9.14 -23.19
N ALA A 227 7.93 -7.92 -23.59
CA ALA A 227 6.63 -7.32 -23.29
C ALA A 227 5.48 -8.11 -23.94
N GLU A 228 5.63 -8.54 -25.22
CA GLU A 228 4.65 -9.42 -25.87
C GLU A 228 4.51 -10.76 -25.13
N THR A 229 5.62 -11.41 -24.83
CA THR A 229 5.64 -12.69 -24.10
C THR A 229 4.94 -12.58 -22.75
N GLN A 230 5.18 -11.49 -22.03
CA GLN A 230 4.58 -11.28 -20.70
C GLN A 230 3.08 -11.00 -20.80
N TRP A 231 2.65 -10.22 -21.78
CA TRP A 231 1.23 -10.00 -22.04
C TRP A 231 0.52 -11.32 -22.37
N ASP A 232 1.09 -12.10 -23.30
CA ASP A 232 0.50 -13.36 -23.75
C ASP A 232 0.43 -14.38 -22.60
N TRP A 233 1.43 -14.39 -21.71
CA TRP A 233 1.40 -15.22 -20.51
C TRP A 233 0.25 -14.79 -19.57
N LEU A 234 0.10 -13.49 -19.26
CA LEU A 234 -0.99 -12.97 -18.39
C LEU A 234 -2.37 -13.37 -18.93
N GLN A 235 -2.57 -13.33 -20.24
CA GLN A 235 -3.81 -13.80 -20.86
C GLN A 235 -3.95 -15.33 -20.79
N SER A 236 -2.87 -16.08 -21.05
CA SER A 236 -2.91 -17.53 -21.10
C SER A 236 -3.24 -18.19 -19.77
N VAL A 237 -2.85 -17.57 -18.64
CA VAL A 237 -3.17 -18.04 -17.28
C VAL A 237 -4.48 -17.45 -16.75
N GLY A 238 -5.15 -16.58 -17.52
CA GLY A 238 -6.44 -15.99 -17.16
C GLY A 238 -6.35 -14.84 -16.17
N PHE A 239 -5.18 -14.23 -15.98
CA PHE A 239 -5.04 -13.01 -15.18
C PHE A 239 -5.64 -11.81 -15.90
N ILE A 240 -5.59 -11.80 -17.24
CA ILE A 240 -6.33 -10.87 -18.08
C ILE A 240 -7.39 -11.67 -18.84
N ASP A 241 -8.67 -11.40 -18.58
CA ASP A 241 -9.77 -12.07 -19.28
C ASP A 241 -10.15 -11.37 -20.60
N ALA A 242 -11.20 -11.88 -21.26
CA ALA A 242 -11.67 -11.36 -22.54
C ALA A 242 -12.26 -9.93 -22.44
N ASP A 243 -12.73 -9.54 -21.28
CA ASP A 243 -13.29 -8.21 -20.96
C ASP A 243 -12.22 -7.27 -20.40
N TYR A 244 -10.95 -7.66 -20.42
CA TYR A 244 -9.81 -6.94 -19.86
C TYR A 244 -9.87 -6.73 -18.35
N ASN A 245 -10.60 -7.57 -17.60
CA ASN A 245 -10.44 -7.60 -16.15
C ASN A 245 -9.06 -8.15 -15.81
N ILE A 246 -8.37 -7.48 -14.87
CA ILE A 246 -7.04 -7.89 -14.44
C ILE A 246 -7.14 -8.36 -12.99
N TYR A 247 -7.10 -9.66 -12.81
CA TYR A 247 -7.18 -10.31 -11.50
C TYR A 247 -5.83 -10.27 -10.79
N ASP A 248 -5.86 -10.27 -9.45
CA ASP A 248 -4.66 -10.08 -8.63
C ASP A 248 -3.58 -11.14 -8.85
N GLY A 249 -3.93 -12.44 -8.80
CA GLY A 249 -2.95 -13.50 -8.98
C GLY A 249 -3.43 -14.87 -8.51
N GLU A 250 -2.49 -15.81 -8.37
CA GLU A 250 -2.80 -17.18 -7.92
C GLU A 250 -1.68 -17.81 -7.09
N THR A 251 -2.04 -18.73 -6.19
CA THR A 251 -1.10 -19.53 -5.41
C THR A 251 -1.02 -20.94 -5.99
N ASN A 252 0.21 -21.40 -6.29
CA ASN A 252 0.47 -22.76 -6.79
C ASN A 252 -0.33 -23.16 -8.05
N CYS A 253 -0.68 -22.21 -8.89
CA CYS A 253 -1.43 -22.43 -10.13
C CYS A 253 -2.80 -23.12 -9.93
N THR A 254 -3.53 -22.75 -8.89
CA THR A 254 -4.81 -23.37 -8.55
C THR A 254 -5.97 -22.41 -8.79
N ASP A 255 -6.25 -21.55 -7.81
CA ASP A 255 -7.41 -20.67 -7.84
C ASP A 255 -7.00 -19.22 -7.99
N ILE A 256 -7.52 -18.55 -9.02
CA ILE A 256 -7.25 -17.13 -9.26
C ILE A 256 -7.95 -16.29 -8.19
N ASN A 257 -7.17 -15.48 -7.48
CA ASN A 257 -7.69 -14.40 -6.67
C ASN A 257 -8.22 -13.29 -7.59
N ARG A 258 -9.53 -13.11 -7.62
CA ARG A 258 -10.22 -12.19 -8.51
C ARG A 258 -10.37 -10.78 -7.94
N ALA A 259 -9.57 -10.40 -6.94
CA ALA A 259 -9.51 -9.02 -6.48
C ALA A 259 -9.02 -8.11 -7.62
N LEU A 260 -9.61 -6.91 -7.69
CA LEU A 260 -9.29 -5.92 -8.71
C LEU A 260 -8.69 -4.70 -8.03
N PHE A 261 -7.49 -4.30 -8.45
CA PHE A 261 -6.77 -3.14 -7.92
C PHE A 261 -6.45 -2.15 -9.03
N SER A 262 -6.72 -0.88 -8.80
CA SER A 262 -6.64 0.16 -9.84
C SER A 262 -5.23 0.33 -10.42
N TYR A 263 -4.20 0.22 -9.59
CA TYR A 263 -2.80 0.39 -10.01
C TYR A 263 -2.34 -0.67 -11.02
N THR A 264 -2.87 -1.89 -10.94
CA THR A 264 -2.57 -2.96 -11.89
C THR A 264 -3.08 -2.61 -13.30
N TYR A 265 -4.26 -1.99 -13.37
CA TYR A 265 -4.77 -1.51 -14.66
C TYR A 265 -3.96 -0.33 -15.19
N GLY A 266 -3.60 0.62 -14.33
CA GLY A 266 -2.81 1.79 -14.72
C GLY A 266 -1.45 1.39 -15.31
N VAL A 267 -0.73 0.46 -14.69
CA VAL A 267 0.58 0.00 -15.18
C VAL A 267 0.46 -0.72 -16.53
N MET A 268 -0.61 -1.52 -16.71
CA MET A 268 -0.87 -2.23 -17.96
C MET A 268 -1.28 -1.28 -19.10
N VAL A 269 -2.11 -0.26 -18.83
CA VAL A 269 -2.47 0.77 -19.81
C VAL A 269 -1.23 1.51 -20.30
N LEU A 270 -0.35 1.95 -19.39
CA LEU A 270 0.88 2.65 -19.78
C LEU A 270 1.82 1.75 -20.60
N GLY A 271 1.99 0.50 -20.23
CA GLY A 271 2.78 -0.47 -20.99
C GLY A 271 2.22 -0.69 -22.40
N ALA A 272 0.90 -0.95 -22.51
CA ALA A 272 0.22 -1.15 -23.80
C ALA A 272 0.29 0.11 -24.70
N ALA A 273 0.17 1.31 -24.13
CA ALA A 273 0.31 2.57 -24.85
C ALA A 273 1.75 2.76 -25.38
N ASN A 274 2.78 2.36 -24.62
CA ASN A 274 4.16 2.39 -25.10
C ASN A 274 4.40 1.37 -26.21
N MET A 275 3.83 0.16 -26.13
CA MET A 275 3.87 -0.83 -27.21
C MET A 275 3.14 -0.34 -28.46
N TYR A 276 1.99 0.35 -28.32
CA TYR A 276 1.31 1.01 -29.42
C TYR A 276 2.24 2.02 -30.14
N ASN A 277 2.92 2.87 -29.36
CA ASN A 277 3.84 3.86 -29.90
C ASN A 277 5.06 3.20 -30.55
N PHE A 278 5.69 2.21 -29.91
CA PHE A 278 6.85 1.48 -30.44
C PHE A 278 6.55 0.77 -31.75
N THR A 279 5.35 0.22 -31.88
CA THR A 279 4.89 -0.50 -33.09
C THR A 279 4.27 0.41 -34.15
N ASN A 280 4.45 1.72 -34.05
CA ASN A 280 3.91 2.72 -34.99
C ASN A 280 2.39 2.62 -35.21
N GLY A 281 1.64 2.41 -34.14
CA GLY A 281 0.17 2.40 -34.19
C GLY A 281 -0.43 1.04 -34.54
N SER A 282 0.16 -0.06 -34.11
CA SER A 282 -0.38 -1.41 -34.33
C SER A 282 -1.83 -1.52 -33.86
N ALA A 283 -2.72 -2.01 -34.73
CA ALA A 283 -4.14 -2.23 -34.41
C ALA A 283 -4.34 -3.19 -33.23
N LYS A 284 -3.43 -4.17 -33.04
CA LYS A 284 -3.42 -5.07 -31.88
C LYS A 284 -3.26 -4.28 -30.57
N TRP A 285 -2.26 -3.39 -30.51
CA TRP A 285 -1.99 -2.62 -29.32
C TRP A 285 -3.01 -1.50 -29.11
N GLU A 286 -3.55 -0.93 -30.20
CA GLU A 286 -4.67 0.01 -30.11
C GLU A 286 -5.90 -0.63 -29.45
N ALA A 287 -6.26 -1.85 -29.88
CA ALA A 287 -7.37 -2.59 -29.30
C ALA A 287 -7.13 -2.92 -27.81
N ARG A 288 -5.90 -3.35 -27.46
CA ARG A 288 -5.51 -3.63 -26.06
C ARG A 288 -5.62 -2.39 -25.18
N VAL A 289 -5.14 -1.23 -25.65
CA VAL A 289 -5.26 0.04 -24.92
C VAL A 289 -6.73 0.43 -24.72
N LYS A 290 -7.55 0.33 -25.76
CA LYS A 290 -8.98 0.65 -25.69
C LYS A 290 -9.71 -0.27 -24.70
N GLY A 291 -9.46 -1.58 -24.78
CA GLY A 291 -10.07 -2.55 -23.86
C GLY A 291 -9.69 -2.29 -22.41
N LEU A 292 -8.40 -2.09 -22.14
CA LEU A 292 -7.92 -1.77 -20.81
C LEU A 292 -8.52 -0.45 -20.25
N LEU A 293 -8.62 0.60 -21.09
CA LEU A 293 -9.22 1.87 -20.65
C LEU A 293 -10.70 1.71 -20.34
N THR A 294 -11.44 0.97 -21.18
CA THR A 294 -12.86 0.68 -20.91
C THR A 294 -13.01 -0.04 -19.57
N ALA A 295 -12.27 -1.14 -19.35
CA ALA A 295 -12.30 -1.88 -18.10
C ALA A 295 -11.88 -1.01 -16.90
N THR A 296 -10.87 -0.14 -17.06
CA THR A 296 -10.41 0.77 -16.01
C THR A 296 -11.52 1.74 -15.59
N PHE A 297 -12.16 2.38 -16.56
CA PHE A 297 -13.17 3.39 -16.24
C PHE A 297 -14.47 2.76 -15.73
N GLU A 298 -14.92 1.66 -16.30
CA GLU A 298 -16.12 0.96 -15.82
C GLU A 298 -15.95 0.36 -14.43
N THR A 299 -14.74 -0.08 -14.07
CA THR A 299 -14.49 -0.71 -12.78
C THR A 299 -14.22 0.31 -11.69
N PHE A 300 -13.33 1.27 -11.93
CA PHE A 300 -12.78 2.11 -10.87
C PHE A 300 -13.29 3.55 -10.85
N PHE A 301 -13.86 4.08 -11.94
CA PHE A 301 -14.29 5.48 -11.99
C PHE A 301 -15.80 5.60 -11.86
N LEU A 302 -16.28 5.56 -10.62
CA LEU A 302 -17.68 5.74 -10.30
C LEU A 302 -18.02 7.23 -10.37
N ASP A 303 -18.96 7.61 -11.25
CA ASP A 303 -19.27 9.02 -11.54
C ASP A 303 -18.03 9.86 -11.92
N ASP A 304 -17.12 9.25 -12.67
CA ASP A 304 -15.82 9.79 -13.08
C ASP A 304 -14.85 10.08 -11.91
N VAL A 305 -15.06 9.50 -10.73
CA VAL A 305 -14.18 9.60 -9.57
C VAL A 305 -13.57 8.23 -9.25
N ILE A 306 -12.24 8.15 -9.20
CA ILE A 306 -11.56 6.90 -8.94
C ILE A 306 -11.82 6.39 -7.52
N THR A 307 -12.11 5.09 -7.41
CA THR A 307 -12.40 4.37 -6.16
C THR A 307 -11.68 3.04 -6.16
N GLU A 308 -11.03 2.66 -5.03
CA GLU A 308 -10.46 1.33 -4.84
C GLU A 308 -11.55 0.33 -4.47
N VAL A 309 -12.14 -0.31 -5.49
CA VAL A 309 -13.33 -1.15 -5.34
C VAL A 309 -13.14 -2.37 -4.44
N ALA A 310 -11.90 -2.86 -4.31
CA ALA A 310 -11.60 -4.01 -3.46
C ALA A 310 -11.67 -3.69 -1.96
N CYS A 311 -11.47 -2.45 -1.55
CA CYS A 311 -11.27 -2.13 -0.13
C CYS A 311 -11.99 -0.86 0.35
N GLU A 312 -12.11 0.18 -0.49
CA GLU A 312 -12.65 1.49 -0.08
C GLU A 312 -14.10 1.43 0.41
N PRO A 313 -15.02 0.66 -0.22
CA PRO A 313 -16.41 0.54 0.26
C PRO A 313 -16.54 -0.09 1.65
N HIS A 314 -15.50 -0.79 2.11
CA HIS A 314 -15.50 -1.54 3.37
C HIS A 314 -14.53 -0.98 4.42
N ASP A 315 -13.91 0.18 4.15
CA ASP A 315 -12.87 0.77 5.02
C ASP A 315 -11.69 -0.15 5.35
N SER A 316 -11.39 -1.10 4.45
CA SER A 316 -10.41 -2.16 4.65
C SER A 316 -9.11 -1.96 3.87
N CYS A 317 -8.89 -0.78 3.26
CA CYS A 317 -7.66 -0.48 2.54
C CYS A 317 -6.46 -0.47 3.49
N THR A 318 -5.45 -1.25 3.13
CA THR A 318 -4.13 -1.27 3.80
C THR A 318 -3.27 -0.08 3.34
N THR A 319 -2.12 0.10 3.96
CA THR A 319 -1.19 1.20 3.63
C THR A 319 -0.86 1.24 2.13
N ASP A 320 -0.53 0.10 1.53
CA ASP A 320 -0.25 0.00 0.09
C ASP A 320 -1.40 0.54 -0.76
N MET A 321 -2.62 0.06 -0.48
CA MET A 321 -3.83 0.41 -1.24
C MET A 321 -4.18 1.89 -1.15
N LEU A 322 -3.75 2.56 -0.07
CA LEU A 322 -3.96 3.99 0.14
C LEU A 322 -3.12 4.88 -0.80
N SER A 323 -2.25 4.28 -1.63
CA SER A 323 -1.41 5.00 -2.59
C SER A 323 -1.78 4.77 -4.07
N PHE A 324 -2.68 3.83 -4.40
CA PHE A 324 -2.87 3.33 -5.77
C PHE A 324 -3.48 4.35 -6.75
N LYS A 325 -4.40 5.20 -6.30
CA LYS A 325 -5.12 6.16 -7.15
C LYS A 325 -4.19 7.14 -7.86
N GLY A 326 -3.13 7.58 -7.18
CA GLY A 326 -2.16 8.52 -7.72
C GLY A 326 -1.37 7.93 -8.89
N TYR A 327 -1.03 6.65 -8.83
CA TYR A 327 -0.34 5.96 -9.92
C TYR A 327 -1.22 5.89 -11.16
N VAL A 328 -2.50 5.59 -11.00
CA VAL A 328 -3.46 5.56 -12.12
C VAL A 328 -3.52 6.91 -12.82
N HIS A 329 -3.68 8.01 -12.07
CA HIS A 329 -3.70 9.36 -12.65
C HIS A 329 -2.42 9.65 -13.45
N ARG A 330 -1.25 9.42 -12.89
CA ARG A 330 0.05 9.65 -13.52
C ARG A 330 0.23 8.79 -14.79
N TRP A 331 -0.06 7.50 -14.71
CA TRP A 331 0.16 6.56 -15.80
C TRP A 331 -0.84 6.73 -16.93
N LEU A 332 -2.13 6.96 -16.65
CA LEU A 332 -3.12 7.25 -17.68
C LEU A 332 -2.82 8.57 -18.39
N THR A 333 -2.41 9.59 -17.64
CA THR A 333 -2.02 10.88 -18.23
C THR A 333 -0.84 10.71 -19.18
N THR A 334 0.22 10.01 -18.75
CA THR A 334 1.38 9.72 -19.60
C THR A 334 0.99 8.88 -20.82
N ALA A 335 0.10 7.90 -20.67
CA ALA A 335 -0.40 7.09 -21.79
C ALA A 335 -1.05 7.95 -22.88
N THR A 336 -1.71 9.08 -22.53
CA THR A 336 -2.30 10.00 -23.52
C THR A 336 -1.25 10.67 -24.43
N THR A 337 0.00 10.69 -24.04
CA THR A 337 1.07 11.31 -24.83
C THR A 337 1.67 10.36 -25.86
N VAL A 338 1.73 9.07 -25.54
CA VAL A 338 2.25 8.01 -26.43
C VAL A 338 1.15 7.32 -27.26
N ALA A 339 -0.11 7.41 -26.81
CA ALA A 339 -1.31 6.96 -27.50
C ALA A 339 -2.36 8.10 -27.58
N PRO A 340 -2.14 9.11 -28.44
CA PRO A 340 -2.94 10.36 -28.44
C PRO A 340 -4.43 10.17 -28.70
N PHE A 341 -4.85 9.08 -29.31
CA PHE A 341 -6.26 8.75 -29.55
C PHE A 341 -7.06 8.56 -28.23
N THR A 342 -6.38 8.32 -27.11
CA THR A 342 -7.01 8.13 -25.79
C THR A 342 -7.37 9.45 -25.09
N ARG A 343 -6.78 10.55 -25.54
CA ARG A 343 -6.78 11.85 -24.86
C ARG A 343 -8.18 12.41 -24.59
N ALA A 344 -9.04 12.32 -25.59
CA ALA A 344 -10.40 12.85 -25.50
C ALA A 344 -11.27 12.12 -24.46
N GLN A 345 -10.99 10.85 -24.20
CA GLN A 345 -11.66 10.04 -23.19
C GLN A 345 -11.04 10.25 -21.82
N VAL A 346 -9.72 10.19 -21.71
CA VAL A 346 -8.99 10.11 -20.43
C VAL A 346 -8.99 11.44 -19.68
N LEU A 347 -8.59 12.54 -20.34
CA LEU A 347 -8.31 13.79 -19.62
C LEU A 347 -9.55 14.41 -18.93
N PRO A 348 -10.77 14.40 -19.49
CA PRO A 348 -11.95 14.91 -18.81
C PRO A 348 -12.30 14.11 -17.54
N ILE A 349 -12.15 12.78 -17.58
CA ILE A 349 -12.43 11.90 -16.44
C ILE A 349 -11.42 12.17 -15.31
N LEU A 350 -10.13 12.24 -15.65
CA LEU A 350 -9.08 12.53 -14.66
C LEU A 350 -9.25 13.91 -14.01
N ARG A 351 -9.74 14.92 -14.77
CA ARG A 351 -10.03 16.23 -14.20
C ARG A 351 -11.13 16.17 -13.16
N LYS A 352 -12.26 15.52 -13.44
CA LYS A 352 -13.36 15.36 -12.47
C LYS A 352 -12.91 14.60 -11.23
N SER A 353 -12.09 13.56 -11.42
CA SER A 353 -11.51 12.80 -10.32
C SER A 353 -10.56 13.66 -9.46
N ALA A 354 -9.73 14.51 -10.08
CA ALA A 354 -8.86 15.44 -9.37
C ALA A 354 -9.65 16.53 -8.60
N GLU A 355 -10.77 17.03 -9.17
CA GLU A 355 -11.68 17.94 -8.48
C GLU A 355 -12.30 17.31 -7.23
N ALA A 356 -12.65 16.04 -7.30
CA ALA A 356 -13.14 15.30 -6.14
C ALA A 356 -12.01 15.07 -5.11
N ALA A 357 -10.80 14.79 -5.57
CA ALA A 357 -9.63 14.59 -4.72
C ALA A 357 -9.31 15.85 -3.87
N VAL A 358 -9.20 17.02 -4.50
CA VAL A 358 -8.86 18.26 -3.77
C VAL A 358 -9.98 18.69 -2.82
N ALA A 359 -11.23 18.35 -3.09
CA ALA A 359 -12.34 18.62 -2.18
C ALA A 359 -12.20 17.89 -0.83
N THR A 360 -11.45 16.77 -0.78
CA THR A 360 -11.16 16.04 0.48
C THR A 360 -10.04 16.66 1.30
N CYS A 361 -9.34 17.68 0.79
CA CYS A 361 -8.13 18.23 1.42
C CYS A 361 -8.47 19.31 2.46
N THR A 362 -9.15 18.92 3.52
CA THR A 362 -9.53 19.81 4.63
C THR A 362 -9.09 19.24 6.00
N GLY A 363 -8.27 18.19 5.98
CA GLY A 363 -7.85 17.46 7.18
C GLY A 363 -6.52 17.95 7.78
N GLY A 364 -6.09 17.21 8.81
CA GLY A 364 -4.85 17.50 9.54
C GLY A 364 -4.94 18.75 10.41
N LYS A 365 -3.83 19.08 11.07
CA LYS A 365 -3.76 20.25 11.99
C LYS A 365 -3.94 21.58 11.25
N ASP A 366 -3.48 21.64 10.01
CA ASP A 366 -3.44 22.85 9.19
C ASP A 366 -4.67 22.97 8.26
N GLY A 367 -5.63 22.02 8.34
CA GLY A 367 -6.87 22.03 7.56
C GLY A 367 -6.66 21.84 6.06
N ARG A 368 -5.57 21.15 5.62
CA ARG A 368 -5.23 20.97 4.20
C ARG A 368 -4.72 19.57 3.84
N GLN A 369 -4.60 18.66 4.81
CA GLN A 369 -4.28 17.26 4.54
C GLN A 369 -5.45 16.59 3.80
N CYS A 370 -5.12 15.79 2.80
CA CYS A 370 -6.11 15.17 1.92
C CYS A 370 -6.57 13.81 2.41
N GLY A 371 -7.85 13.50 2.21
CA GLY A 371 -8.44 12.20 2.48
C GLY A 371 -8.25 11.20 1.34
N PHE A 372 -8.67 9.96 1.58
CA PHE A 372 -8.59 8.87 0.61
C PHE A 372 -9.91 8.68 -0.18
N LYS A 373 -11.07 8.83 0.45
CA LYS A 373 -12.39 8.60 -0.17
C LYS A 373 -12.87 9.80 -0.99
N TRP A 374 -12.38 9.90 -2.22
CA TRP A 374 -12.69 11.06 -3.08
C TRP A 374 -14.15 11.15 -3.51
N SER A 375 -14.87 10.02 -3.57
CA SER A 375 -16.28 9.95 -3.92
C SER A 375 -17.19 10.73 -2.96
N THR A 376 -16.77 10.91 -1.70
CA THR A 376 -17.51 11.70 -0.71
C THR A 376 -17.32 13.20 -0.85
N ARG A 377 -16.23 13.64 -1.50
CA ARG A 377 -15.78 15.05 -1.58
C ARG A 377 -15.59 15.72 -0.21
N GLU A 378 -15.42 14.92 0.83
CA GLU A 378 -15.21 15.33 2.20
C GLU A 378 -14.03 14.57 2.78
N PHE A 379 -13.36 15.18 3.77
CA PHE A 379 -12.25 14.54 4.47
C PHE A 379 -12.75 13.34 5.28
N ASP A 380 -12.20 12.17 5.03
CA ASP A 380 -12.60 10.89 5.64
C ASP A 380 -11.92 10.60 6.99
N GLY A 381 -11.21 11.57 7.56
CA GLY A 381 -10.55 11.43 8.86
C GLY A 381 -9.18 10.72 8.83
N LYS A 382 -8.69 10.32 7.66
CA LYS A 382 -7.42 9.60 7.50
C LYS A 382 -6.42 10.41 6.67
N THR A 383 -5.19 10.53 7.17
CA THR A 383 -4.08 11.20 6.47
C THR A 383 -2.89 10.26 6.39
N GLY A 384 -2.02 10.47 5.41
CA GLY A 384 -0.80 9.69 5.24
C GLY A 384 -0.06 10.07 3.97
N ALA A 385 1.15 9.54 3.80
CA ALA A 385 1.94 9.78 2.59
C ALA A 385 1.22 9.24 1.34
N GLY A 386 0.55 8.09 1.43
CA GLY A 386 -0.21 7.51 0.32
C GLY A 386 -1.33 8.43 -0.18
N GLN A 387 -2.12 8.99 0.75
CA GLN A 387 -3.20 9.93 0.43
C GLN A 387 -2.66 11.20 -0.22
N GLN A 388 -1.58 11.77 0.32
CA GLN A 388 -0.94 12.95 -0.25
C GLN A 388 -0.33 12.66 -1.64
N MET A 389 0.29 11.50 -1.81
CA MET A 389 0.87 11.05 -3.09
C MET A 389 -0.23 10.88 -4.16
N ASN A 390 -1.39 10.36 -3.78
CA ASN A 390 -2.55 10.24 -4.65
C ASN A 390 -2.99 11.60 -5.18
N VAL A 391 -3.20 12.56 -4.29
CA VAL A 391 -3.70 13.88 -4.68
C VAL A 391 -2.63 14.68 -5.43
N LEU A 392 -1.35 14.53 -5.07
CA LEU A 392 -0.25 15.12 -5.84
C LEU A 392 -0.26 14.62 -7.29
N GLY A 393 -0.36 13.29 -7.46
CA GLY A 393 -0.44 12.67 -8.79
C GLY A 393 -1.65 13.15 -9.60
N ALA A 394 -2.82 13.24 -8.96
CA ALA A 394 -4.03 13.72 -9.62
C ALA A 394 -3.92 15.19 -10.05
N VAL A 395 -3.43 16.06 -9.17
CA VAL A 395 -3.32 17.50 -9.43
C VAL A 395 -2.24 17.82 -10.47
N THR A 396 -1.05 17.24 -10.35
CA THR A 396 0.04 17.49 -11.32
C THR A 396 -0.31 16.97 -12.71
N SER A 397 -1.05 15.86 -12.81
CA SER A 397 -1.52 15.30 -14.08
C SER A 397 -2.35 16.30 -14.91
N LEU A 398 -3.01 17.27 -14.28
CA LEU A 398 -3.79 18.31 -14.97
C LEU A 398 -2.92 19.31 -15.75
N LEU A 399 -1.61 19.37 -15.48
CA LEU A 399 -0.65 20.20 -16.23
C LEU A 399 -0.24 19.56 -17.56
N GLN A 400 -0.59 18.29 -17.79
CA GLN A 400 -0.31 17.61 -19.04
C GLN A 400 -1.14 18.21 -20.18
N LYS A 401 -0.48 18.91 -21.09
CA LYS A 401 -1.18 19.57 -22.21
C LYS A 401 -1.24 18.66 -23.44
N ALA A 402 -2.26 18.91 -24.26
CA ALA A 402 -2.42 18.22 -25.55
C ALA A 402 -1.24 18.46 -26.51
N SER A 403 -0.55 19.58 -26.36
CA SER A 403 0.64 19.96 -27.14
C SER A 403 1.93 19.38 -26.59
N GLN A 404 1.90 18.73 -25.42
CA GLN A 404 3.10 18.20 -24.81
C GLN A 404 3.57 16.94 -25.57
N SER A 405 4.88 16.88 -25.84
CA SER A 405 5.51 15.76 -26.50
C SER A 405 5.41 14.48 -25.66
N ALA A 406 5.46 13.33 -26.33
CA ALA A 406 5.65 12.05 -25.64
C ALA A 406 6.96 12.09 -24.85
N PRO A 407 7.09 11.24 -23.80
CA PRO A 407 8.33 11.08 -23.06
C PRO A 407 9.51 10.87 -24.01
N LEU A 408 10.68 11.35 -23.64
CA LEU A 408 11.87 11.29 -24.50
C LEU A 408 12.32 9.86 -24.79
N THR A 409 13.10 9.73 -25.82
CA THR A 409 13.84 8.51 -26.19
C THR A 409 15.30 8.89 -26.45
N ASN A 410 16.19 7.93 -26.60
CA ASN A 410 17.58 8.18 -26.97
C ASN A 410 17.72 8.94 -28.32
N SER A 411 16.71 8.82 -29.21
CA SER A 411 16.68 9.50 -30.51
C SER A 411 15.96 10.85 -30.51
N THR A 412 15.23 11.17 -29.45
CA THR A 412 14.44 12.41 -29.35
C THR A 412 14.93 13.37 -28.26
N GLY A 413 16.16 13.18 -27.76
CA GLY A 413 16.82 14.08 -26.82
C GLY A 413 16.95 13.53 -25.39
N GLY A 414 16.74 12.24 -25.17
CA GLY A 414 17.06 11.58 -23.90
C GLY A 414 18.56 11.62 -23.62
N THR A 415 18.95 12.06 -22.42
CA THR A 415 20.37 12.29 -22.03
C THR A 415 20.92 11.25 -21.08
N SER A 416 20.09 10.37 -20.51
CA SER A 416 20.54 9.35 -19.58
C SER A 416 21.28 8.23 -20.30
N THR A 417 22.49 7.92 -19.85
CA THR A 417 23.33 6.86 -20.42
C THR A 417 22.79 5.50 -20.01
N GLY A 418 22.59 4.61 -21.00
CA GLY A 418 22.19 3.23 -20.76
C GLY A 418 23.39 2.28 -20.66
N ASP A 419 23.13 1.10 -20.12
CA ASP A 419 24.02 -0.04 -20.10
C ASP A 419 23.16 -1.31 -20.33
N PRO A 420 23.14 -1.83 -21.57
CA PRO A 420 22.35 -3.03 -21.91
C PRO A 420 22.70 -4.27 -21.09
N ASP A 421 23.90 -4.33 -20.54
CA ASP A 421 24.39 -5.45 -19.74
C ASP A 421 24.25 -5.20 -18.22
N ALA A 422 23.72 -4.05 -17.81
CA ALA A 422 23.48 -3.75 -16.40
C ALA A 422 22.58 -4.83 -15.76
N GLY A 423 22.90 -5.28 -14.56
CA GLY A 423 22.15 -6.31 -13.85
C GLY A 423 22.37 -7.75 -14.33
N THR A 424 23.19 -7.99 -15.37
CA THR A 424 23.49 -9.35 -15.88
C THR A 424 24.66 -10.03 -15.16
N GLY A 425 25.34 -9.34 -14.26
CA GLY A 425 26.42 -9.91 -13.44
C GLY A 425 25.94 -11.03 -12.52
N PRO A 426 26.88 -11.64 -11.75
CA PRO A 426 26.51 -12.67 -10.80
C PRO A 426 25.42 -12.15 -9.85
N GLN A 427 24.23 -12.72 -9.97
CA GLN A 427 23.14 -12.37 -9.06
C GLN A 427 23.52 -12.77 -7.64
N ILE A 428 23.27 -11.89 -6.68
CA ILE A 428 23.29 -12.30 -5.29
C ILE A 428 22.23 -13.38 -5.19
N ASP A 429 22.65 -14.63 -4.94
CA ASP A 429 21.71 -15.73 -4.72
C ASP A 429 20.95 -15.51 -3.42
N VAL A 430 19.95 -14.64 -3.52
CA VAL A 430 19.05 -14.35 -2.40
C VAL A 430 18.20 -15.59 -2.11
N GLY A 431 17.96 -16.44 -3.12
CA GLY A 431 17.23 -17.71 -3.01
C GLY A 431 18.06 -18.81 -2.33
N GLY A 432 19.36 -18.91 -2.62
CA GLY A 432 20.24 -19.95 -2.05
C GLY A 432 20.61 -19.74 -0.59
N ARG A 433 20.51 -18.50 -0.09
CA ARG A 433 20.76 -18.19 1.34
C ARG A 433 19.56 -18.45 2.24
N PHE A 434 18.36 -18.50 1.67
CA PHE A 434 17.09 -18.63 2.41
C PHE A 434 16.30 -19.82 1.87
N ARG A 435 16.52 -21.01 2.44
CA ARG A 435 15.60 -22.12 2.21
C ARG A 435 14.27 -21.86 2.95
N ALA A 436 13.19 -22.38 2.42
CA ALA A 436 11.89 -22.33 3.10
C ALA A 436 12.01 -22.90 4.52
N ILE A 437 11.48 -22.17 5.50
CA ILE A 437 11.46 -22.63 6.90
C ILE A 437 10.59 -23.88 6.97
N THR A 438 11.22 -25.01 7.32
CA THR A 438 10.54 -26.29 7.47
C THR A 438 9.94 -26.43 8.89
N ASP A 439 9.04 -27.38 9.07
CA ASP A 439 8.53 -27.72 10.41
C ASP A 439 9.65 -28.21 11.35
N GLY A 440 10.71 -28.82 10.79
CA GLY A 440 11.93 -29.15 11.54
C GLY A 440 12.68 -27.91 12.04
N ASP A 441 12.76 -26.85 11.25
CA ASP A 441 13.39 -25.59 11.68
C ASP A 441 12.59 -24.92 12.80
N ARG A 442 11.27 -24.94 12.69
CA ARG A 442 10.35 -24.42 13.73
C ARG A 442 10.46 -25.21 15.03
N ALA A 443 10.49 -26.56 14.93
CA ALA A 443 10.67 -27.41 16.09
C ALA A 443 12.06 -27.20 16.75
N GLY A 444 13.12 -27.07 15.95
CA GLY A 444 14.48 -26.76 16.43
C GLY A 444 14.55 -25.40 17.12
N ALA A 445 13.96 -24.37 16.55
CA ALA A 445 13.90 -23.03 17.15
C ALA A 445 13.13 -23.04 18.47
N SER A 446 11.98 -23.72 18.51
CA SER A 446 11.16 -23.88 19.73
C SER A 446 11.94 -24.60 20.83
N PHE A 447 12.64 -25.69 20.48
CA PHE A 447 13.47 -26.42 21.43
C PHE A 447 14.60 -25.54 22.00
N LEU A 448 15.32 -24.81 21.16
CA LEU A 448 16.39 -23.91 21.58
C LEU A 448 15.87 -22.79 22.48
N THR A 449 14.71 -22.23 22.16
CA THR A 449 14.05 -21.18 22.97
C THR A 449 13.70 -21.70 24.37
N ILE A 450 13.07 -22.88 24.44
CA ILE A 450 12.72 -23.51 25.72
C ILE A 450 13.98 -23.85 26.53
N ALA A 451 15.00 -24.44 25.89
CA ALA A 451 16.26 -24.77 26.55
C ALA A 451 16.98 -23.52 27.08
N SER A 452 17.00 -22.43 26.30
CA SER A 452 17.57 -21.14 26.72
C SER A 452 16.81 -20.54 27.88
N ALA A 453 15.49 -20.60 27.88
CA ALA A 453 14.65 -20.13 28.98
C ALA A 453 14.90 -20.93 30.27
N ILE A 454 15.00 -22.26 30.17
CA ILE A 454 15.31 -23.12 31.32
C ILE A 454 16.70 -22.78 31.87
N LEU A 455 17.72 -22.65 31.01
CA LEU A 455 19.08 -22.28 31.43
C LEU A 455 19.11 -20.91 32.10
N PHE A 456 18.35 -19.93 31.57
CA PHE A 456 18.23 -18.60 32.18
C PHE A 456 17.64 -18.69 33.58
N TRP A 457 16.56 -19.45 33.77
CA TRP A 457 15.92 -19.61 35.08
C TRP A 457 16.82 -20.38 36.07
N VAL A 458 17.48 -21.44 35.61
CA VAL A 458 18.46 -22.18 36.45
C VAL A 458 19.59 -21.27 36.91
N PHE A 459 20.16 -20.46 35.99
CA PHE A 459 21.22 -19.52 36.30
C PHE A 459 20.74 -18.41 37.23
N PHE A 460 19.53 -17.90 37.01
CA PHE A 460 18.92 -16.88 37.85
C PHE A 460 18.68 -17.39 39.28
N PHE A 461 18.14 -18.60 39.44
CA PHE A 461 17.96 -19.21 40.76
C PHE A 461 19.28 -19.55 41.41
N TRP A 462 20.31 -19.96 40.65
CA TRP A 462 21.65 -20.18 41.16
C TRP A 462 22.29 -18.89 41.68
N LEU A 463 22.16 -17.77 40.97
CA LEU A 463 22.60 -16.46 41.44
C LEU A 463 21.88 -16.03 42.72
N LEU A 464 20.56 -16.24 42.79
CA LEU A 464 19.79 -15.89 44.00
C LEU A 464 20.17 -16.78 45.19
N SER A 465 20.54 -18.05 44.99
CA SER A 465 21.02 -18.91 46.09
C SER A 465 22.43 -18.56 46.52
N GLY A 466 23.30 -18.06 45.64
CA GLY A 466 24.66 -17.61 45.99
C GLY A 466 24.70 -16.27 46.71
N MET A 467 23.70 -15.41 46.55
CA MET A 467 23.60 -14.14 47.28
C MET A 467 23.18 -14.29 48.74
N GLY A 468 22.90 -15.52 49.20
CA GLY A 468 22.51 -15.81 50.57
C GLY A 468 23.65 -16.23 51.51
N GLU A 469 24.88 -16.39 51.00
CA GLU A 469 25.97 -16.99 51.78
C GLU A 469 27.13 -16.04 52.17
N GLU A 470 27.14 -14.77 51.71
CA GLU A 470 28.32 -13.90 51.95
C GLU A 470 28.21 -12.97 53.19
N ASP A 471 27.13 -13.01 53.99
CA ASP A 471 27.03 -12.20 55.24
C ASP A 471 26.69 -13.03 56.49
N ALA A 472 27.23 -14.26 56.61
CA ALA A 472 27.16 -15.00 57.87
C ALA A 472 28.38 -14.68 58.73
N ASN A 473 28.32 -13.58 59.46
CA ASN A 473 29.18 -13.37 60.61
C ASN A 473 28.98 -14.55 61.62
N PRO A 474 30.01 -15.32 62.02
CA PRO A 474 29.87 -16.51 62.86
C PRO A 474 29.20 -16.20 64.20
N ASP A 475 29.22 -14.96 64.71
CA ASP A 475 28.61 -14.55 65.98
C ASP A 475 27.11 -14.30 65.89
N GLY A 476 26.52 -14.19 64.68
CA GLY A 476 25.08 -14.00 64.47
C GLY A 476 24.27 -15.29 64.32
N ALA A 477 24.92 -16.42 64.08
CA ALA A 477 24.24 -17.70 63.74
C ALA A 477 23.51 -18.31 64.97
N GLU A 478 23.96 -18.02 66.19
CA GLU A 478 23.36 -18.55 67.41
C GLU A 478 22.09 -17.76 67.78
N GLU A 479 22.04 -16.45 67.54
CA GLU A 479 20.89 -15.62 67.79
C GLU A 479 19.72 -15.88 66.81
N VAL A 480 20.04 -16.18 65.54
CA VAL A 480 19.02 -16.54 64.53
C VAL A 480 18.48 -17.95 64.79
N ARG A 481 19.29 -18.87 65.31
CA ARG A 481 18.86 -20.21 65.69
C ARG A 481 17.92 -20.18 66.93
N GLU A 482 18.19 -19.33 67.88
CA GLU A 482 17.33 -19.05 69.06
C GLU A 482 15.99 -18.41 68.63
N ARG A 483 15.99 -17.43 67.71
CA ARG A 483 14.78 -16.77 67.20
C ARG A 483 13.92 -17.75 66.36
N ARG A 484 14.53 -18.69 65.59
CA ARG A 484 13.81 -19.75 64.87
C ARG A 484 13.19 -20.78 65.83
N LYS A 485 13.84 -21.12 66.93
CA LYS A 485 13.27 -22.00 67.96
C LYS A 485 12.07 -21.34 68.68
N LYS A 486 12.14 -20.03 69.00
CA LYS A 486 11.02 -19.28 69.56
C LYS A 486 9.85 -19.13 68.57
N ALA A 487 10.11 -18.93 67.28
CA ALA A 487 9.05 -18.81 66.26
C ALA A 487 8.34 -20.16 66.00
N LYS A 488 9.03 -21.29 66.09
CA LYS A 488 8.39 -22.62 65.98
C LYS A 488 7.57 -23.00 67.20
N GLY A 489 7.93 -22.49 68.38
CA GLY A 489 7.14 -22.68 69.64
C GLY A 489 5.85 -21.91 69.64
N VAL A 490 5.83 -20.73 69.07
CA VAL A 490 4.61 -19.87 68.99
C VAL A 490 3.64 -20.36 67.93
N GLY A 491 4.15 -20.98 66.84
CA GLY A 491 3.32 -21.58 65.79
C GLY A 491 2.54 -22.80 66.23
N LEU A 492 3.08 -23.59 67.20
CA LEU A 492 2.45 -24.79 67.69
C LEU A 492 1.32 -24.48 68.71
N LEU A 493 1.43 -23.38 69.46
CA LEU A 493 0.42 -22.94 70.41
C LEU A 493 -0.77 -22.21 69.77
N ARG A 494 -0.65 -21.76 68.54
CA ARG A 494 -1.74 -21.09 67.81
C ARG A 494 -2.63 -22.08 67.04
N ARG A 495 -2.22 -23.36 66.92
CA ARG A 495 -3.00 -24.40 66.26
C ARG A 495 -3.96 -25.17 67.21
N LEU A 496 -3.92 -24.88 68.50
CA LEU A 496 -4.77 -25.55 69.49
C LEU A 496 -5.88 -24.65 70.12
N LYS A 497 -6.01 -23.38 69.68
CA LYS A 497 -7.12 -22.52 70.12
C LYS A 497 -7.73 -21.78 68.93
N GLY A 498 -8.71 -22.38 68.33
CA GLY A 498 -9.51 -21.74 67.28
C GLY A 498 -10.40 -22.69 66.52
N GLY A 499 -11.18 -23.42 67.24
CA GLY A 499 -12.33 -24.06 66.70
C GLY A 499 -13.55 -23.17 66.83
N TYR A 500 -14.47 -23.33 65.92
CA TYR A 500 -15.86 -22.92 65.90
C TYR A 500 -16.29 -21.68 65.14
N ARG A 501 -17.18 -22.02 64.21
CA ARG A 501 -18.28 -21.29 63.57
C ARG A 501 -17.91 -20.36 62.42
N GLY A 502 -18.60 -20.48 61.29
CA GLY A 502 -19.82 -21.10 60.76
C GLY A 502 -19.95 -20.65 59.33
N VAL A 503 -20.35 -21.59 58.49
CA VAL A 503 -21.64 -21.71 57.84
C VAL A 503 -22.03 -20.56 56.91
N TYR A 504 -22.05 -20.81 55.64
CA TYR A 504 -23.13 -21.03 54.69
C TYR A 504 -22.59 -20.97 53.25
N THR A 505 -22.74 -22.02 52.57
CA THR A 505 -23.53 -22.46 51.41
C THR A 505 -23.04 -21.89 50.10
N GLY A 506 -22.86 -22.62 49.13
CA GLY A 506 -23.21 -23.87 48.49
C GLY A 506 -22.83 -23.69 47.04
N ASP A 507 -22.66 -24.52 46.29
CA ASP A 507 -22.96 -25.84 45.79
C ASP A 507 -22.28 -25.91 44.44
N ASP A 508 -21.51 -26.92 44.26
CA ASP A 508 -21.68 -28.11 43.43
C ASP A 508 -21.76 -27.87 41.91
N GLY A 509 -21.16 -28.61 41.09
CA GLY A 509 -20.60 -29.92 41.12
C GLY A 509 -20.10 -30.27 39.73
N GLY A 510 -19.13 -31.14 39.71
CA GLY A 510 -18.58 -31.74 38.51
C GLY A 510 -19.46 -32.88 37.96
N GLY A 511 -19.06 -33.38 36.83
CA GLY A 511 -19.61 -34.61 36.31
C GLY A 511 -19.32 -34.82 34.83
N ASP A 512 -18.35 -35.64 34.56
CA ASP A 512 -18.15 -36.38 33.32
C ASP A 512 -19.39 -37.26 33.02
N VAL A 513 -19.58 -37.60 31.73
CA VAL A 513 -19.83 -38.90 31.16
C VAL A 513 -20.71 -38.87 29.90
N ASP A 514 -20.07 -39.27 28.82
CA ASP A 514 -20.46 -40.14 27.69
C ASP A 514 -21.92 -40.32 27.24
N SER A 515 -22.01 -40.27 25.91
CA SER A 515 -22.64 -41.23 24.98
C SER A 515 -24.09 -41.05 24.51
N LYS A 516 -24.14 -41.06 23.19
CA LYS A 516 -25.09 -41.80 22.31
C LYS A 516 -26.52 -41.31 22.06
N ASP A 517 -26.70 -41.09 20.77
CA ASP A 517 -27.74 -41.60 19.85
C ASP A 517 -29.22 -41.20 19.97
N GLU A 518 -29.71 -41.00 18.77
CA GLU A 518 -31.02 -41.30 18.18
C GLU A 518 -32.10 -40.22 18.08
N ASN A 519 -32.30 -39.87 16.78
CA ASN A 519 -33.58 -39.83 16.02
C ASN A 519 -34.89 -39.36 16.70
N GLU A 520 -35.57 -38.45 16.09
CA GLU A 520 -36.80 -38.62 15.30
C GLU A 520 -37.67 -37.35 15.15
N LYS A 521 -37.93 -37.05 13.91
CA LYS A 521 -39.17 -36.65 13.25
C LYS A 521 -40.20 -35.68 13.86
N ARG A 522 -40.63 -34.83 12.90
CA ARG A 522 -42.00 -34.34 12.61
C ARG A 522 -42.46 -33.02 13.20
N GLY A 523 -42.91 -32.21 12.24
CA GLY A 523 -44.15 -31.50 12.35
C GLY A 523 -44.28 -30.24 11.50
N ALA A 524 -44.99 -30.37 10.42
CA ALA A 524 -45.39 -29.32 9.50
C ALA A 524 -46.52 -28.45 10.07
N ALA A 525 -46.54 -27.14 9.75
CA ALA A 525 -47.80 -26.41 9.67
C ALA A 525 -47.69 -25.25 8.64
N ARG A 526 -48.72 -25.14 7.84
CA ARG A 526 -48.91 -24.28 6.65
C ARG A 526 -49.65 -23.00 6.99
N LEU A 527 -49.22 -21.87 6.30
CA LEU A 527 -49.98 -20.86 5.54
C LEU A 527 -51.02 -19.95 6.26
N PRO A 528 -51.42 -18.73 5.73
CA PRO A 528 -51.49 -18.31 4.33
C PRO A 528 -51.10 -16.86 3.93
N LEU A 529 -50.89 -16.71 2.67
CA LEU A 529 -50.98 -15.63 1.65
C LEU A 529 -51.69 -14.31 1.97
N ALA A 530 -51.01 -13.21 1.58
CA ALA A 530 -51.72 -12.05 1.02
C ALA A 530 -50.91 -11.49 -0.17
N ARG A 531 -51.61 -11.31 -1.30
CA ARG A 531 -51.14 -10.82 -2.58
C ARG A 531 -51.03 -9.29 -2.57
N GLY A 532 -49.92 -8.75 -3.06
CA GLY A 532 -49.80 -7.35 -3.53
C GLY A 532 -48.88 -7.29 -4.74
N ARG A 533 -49.49 -7.02 -5.92
CA ARG A 533 -48.81 -6.83 -7.20
C ARG A 533 -48.09 -5.49 -7.22
N LEU A 534 -46.79 -5.42 -7.49
CA LEU A 534 -46.14 -4.25 -8.08
C LEU A 534 -45.09 -4.69 -9.11
N LYS A 535 -45.06 -3.96 -10.20
CA LYS A 535 -44.42 -4.21 -11.49
C LYS A 535 -42.89 -4.38 -11.35
N ARG A 536 -42.38 -5.43 -11.97
CA ARG A 536 -40.93 -5.68 -12.20
C ARG A 536 -40.39 -4.64 -13.20
N ARG A 537 -39.32 -3.98 -12.84
CA ARG A 537 -38.31 -3.45 -13.76
C ARG A 537 -37.17 -4.49 -13.82
N ALA A 538 -36.61 -4.61 -15.02
CA ALA A 538 -35.62 -5.63 -15.41
C ALA A 538 -34.42 -5.73 -14.44
N GLY A 539 -34.01 -6.94 -14.20
CA GLY A 539 -33.00 -7.30 -13.24
C GLY A 539 -31.58 -6.94 -13.69
N ASP A 540 -30.81 -6.51 -12.73
CA ASP A 540 -29.36 -6.46 -12.75
C ASP A 540 -28.89 -7.79 -12.08
N ASP A 541 -28.59 -8.79 -12.90
CA ASP A 541 -28.00 -10.07 -12.48
C ASP A 541 -26.47 -9.97 -12.57
N ARG A 542 -25.85 -9.16 -11.70
CA ARG A 542 -24.41 -9.27 -11.48
C ARG A 542 -24.16 -10.27 -10.34
N PRO A 543 -23.27 -11.24 -10.53
CA PRO A 543 -22.94 -12.19 -9.48
C PRO A 543 -22.29 -11.46 -8.29
N LYS A 544 -22.86 -11.61 -7.12
CA LYS A 544 -22.25 -11.16 -5.86
C LYS A 544 -20.98 -11.98 -5.62
N VAL A 545 -19.83 -11.42 -5.94
CA VAL A 545 -18.54 -11.98 -5.59
C VAL A 545 -18.40 -11.94 -4.07
N LYS A 546 -18.35 -13.10 -3.45
CA LYS A 546 -17.89 -13.24 -2.06
C LYS A 546 -16.39 -12.96 -2.07
N VAL A 547 -16.00 -11.76 -1.66
CA VAL A 547 -14.60 -11.43 -1.39
C VAL A 547 -14.19 -12.18 -0.12
N PRO A 548 -13.20 -13.10 -0.17
CA PRO A 548 -12.62 -13.64 1.06
C PRO A 548 -11.99 -12.46 1.80
N LEU A 549 -12.25 -12.35 3.10
CA LEU A 549 -11.60 -11.38 3.96
C LEU A 549 -10.08 -11.60 3.89
N LEU A 550 -9.38 -10.69 3.22
CA LEU A 550 -7.91 -10.67 3.01
C LEU A 550 -7.12 -10.40 4.31
N HIS A 551 -7.67 -10.77 5.47
CA HIS A 551 -7.05 -10.46 6.77
C HIS A 551 -5.75 -11.22 7.06
N ASN A 552 -5.36 -12.22 6.25
CA ASN A 552 -4.21 -13.09 6.54
C ASN A 552 -3.08 -13.07 5.51
N PHE A 553 -3.18 -12.34 4.41
CA PHE A 553 -2.13 -12.35 3.38
C PHE A 553 -1.08 -11.25 3.50
N TRP A 554 -1.37 -10.17 4.24
CA TRP A 554 -0.49 -9.01 4.39
C TRP A 554 0.09 -8.81 5.80
N GLN A 555 -0.09 -9.77 6.71
CA GLN A 555 0.65 -9.72 7.97
C GLN A 555 2.01 -10.38 7.79
N PRO A 556 3.14 -9.66 7.92
CA PRO A 556 4.42 -10.29 8.20
C PRO A 556 4.20 -11.06 9.51
N GLY A 557 4.50 -12.37 9.49
CA GLY A 557 4.36 -13.20 10.67
C GLY A 557 4.94 -12.47 11.86
N SER A 558 4.11 -12.22 12.86
CA SER A 558 4.56 -11.80 14.17
C SER A 558 5.59 -12.83 14.62
N LYS A 559 6.86 -12.46 14.59
CA LYS A 559 7.90 -13.20 15.29
C LYS A 559 7.94 -12.64 16.69
N GLU A 560 7.49 -13.44 17.65
CA GLU A 560 8.09 -13.45 18.95
C GLU A 560 9.51 -14.01 18.87
#